data_8909fe2e7f075d44bb8b5abc0ceea008
#
_entry.id   8909fe2e7f075d44bb8b5abc0ceea008
#
_cell.length_a   1.000
_cell.length_b   1.000
_cell.length_c   1.000
_cell.angle_alpha   90.00
_cell.angle_beta   90.00
_cell.angle_gamma   90.00
#
_symmetry.space_group_name_H-M   'P 1'
#
loop_
_entity.id
_entity.type
_entity.pdbx_description
1 polymer ?
#
loop_
_entity_poly.entity_id
_entity_poly.type
_entity_poly.pdbx_seq_one_letter_code
_entity_poly.pdbx_strand_id
1 'polypeptide(L)'
;MIGEIDHIEIEASDATEMADFLKKLGYEEHRETEHHGQSFELSPADGDGPLFEIHTVEGEEVPGINHIAFAVDNIEEITEDLEEKEVDAIVGPYHVDKTGRTITNFRDPDGRRFQIVQDDE
;
A
#
# COMPACT_ATOMS: atom_id res chain seq x y z
N MET A 1 18.46 -1.51 0.64
CA MET A 1 17.91 -0.18 0.32
C MET A 1 16.43 -0.28 -0.02
N ILE A 2 15.70 0.74 0.36
CA ILE A 2 14.31 0.86 -0.06
C ILE A 2 14.30 1.13 -1.56
N GLY A 3 13.46 0.40 -2.29
CA GLY A 3 13.34 0.54 -3.72
C GLY A 3 12.27 1.54 -4.15
N GLU A 4 11.56 1.22 -5.21
CA GLU A 4 10.53 2.09 -5.77
C GLU A 4 9.27 2.09 -4.92
N ILE A 5 8.41 3.09 -5.14
CA ILE A 5 7.06 3.06 -4.57
C ILE A 5 6.30 1.92 -5.24
N ASP A 6 5.85 0.97 -4.44
CA ASP A 6 5.08 -0.19 -4.91
C ASP A 6 3.61 0.17 -5.09
N HIS A 7 3.01 0.75 -4.07
CA HIS A 7 1.61 1.16 -4.14
C HIS A 7 1.30 2.32 -3.19
N ILE A 8 0.19 2.97 -3.50
CA ILE A 8 -0.39 4.03 -2.67
C ILE A 8 -1.80 3.55 -2.32
N GLU A 9 -2.10 3.41 -1.03
CA GLU A 9 -3.44 3.03 -0.61
C GLU A 9 -4.29 4.26 -0.35
N ILE A 10 -5.46 4.29 -0.99
CA ILE A 10 -6.44 5.36 -0.84
C ILE A 10 -7.69 4.79 -0.18
N GLU A 11 -8.14 5.45 0.88
CA GLU A 11 -9.44 5.22 1.46
C GLU A 11 -10.41 6.18 0.80
N ALA A 12 -11.46 5.66 0.17
CA ALA A 12 -12.42 6.46 -0.59
C ALA A 12 -13.80 6.37 0.04
N SER A 13 -14.62 7.40 -0.16
CA SER A 13 -16.02 7.34 0.24
C SER A 13 -16.75 6.21 -0.49
N ASP A 14 -16.38 5.98 -1.75
CA ASP A 14 -16.89 4.90 -2.59
C ASP A 14 -15.75 4.43 -3.49
N ALA A 15 -15.25 3.23 -3.23
CA ALA A 15 -14.10 2.69 -3.96
C ALA A 15 -14.40 2.51 -5.45
N THR A 16 -15.63 2.14 -5.82
CA THR A 16 -16.01 1.97 -7.22
C THR A 16 -15.95 3.31 -7.97
N GLU A 17 -16.46 4.38 -7.38
CA GLU A 17 -16.38 5.71 -7.99
C GLU A 17 -14.93 6.19 -8.12
N MET A 18 -14.10 5.93 -7.13
CA MET A 18 -12.67 6.29 -7.17
C MET A 18 -11.95 5.48 -8.24
N ALA A 19 -12.22 4.18 -8.35
CA ALA A 19 -11.63 3.36 -9.40
C ALA A 19 -12.04 3.86 -10.79
N ASP A 20 -13.32 4.21 -10.98
CA ASP A 20 -13.79 4.76 -12.25
C ASP A 20 -13.09 6.09 -12.58
N PHE A 21 -12.88 6.93 -11.58
CA PHE A 21 -12.13 8.17 -11.76
C PHE A 21 -10.71 7.90 -12.24
N LEU A 22 -9.99 6.97 -11.61
CA LEU A 22 -8.62 6.63 -12.00
C LEU A 22 -8.58 6.02 -13.41
N LYS A 23 -9.58 5.24 -13.79
CA LYS A 23 -9.67 4.71 -15.15
C LYS A 23 -9.78 5.82 -16.19
N LYS A 24 -10.43 6.94 -15.86
CA LYS A 24 -10.48 8.11 -16.75
C LYS A 24 -9.10 8.74 -16.93
N LEU A 25 -8.18 8.55 -15.99
CA LEU A 25 -6.82 9.04 -16.09
C LEU A 25 -5.89 8.10 -16.84
N GLY A 26 -6.40 6.92 -17.25
CA GLY A 26 -5.60 5.93 -17.98
C GLY A 26 -5.12 4.76 -17.14
N TYR A 27 -5.62 4.63 -15.91
CA TYR A 27 -5.32 3.46 -15.09
C TYR A 27 -6.23 2.30 -15.45
N GLU A 28 -5.74 1.09 -15.28
CA GLU A 28 -6.48 -0.13 -15.54
C GLU A 28 -6.61 -0.96 -14.27
N GLU A 29 -7.74 -1.61 -14.11
CA GLU A 29 -7.93 -2.49 -12.98
C GLU A 29 -7.03 -3.70 -13.10
N HIS A 30 -6.15 -3.89 -12.11
CA HIS A 30 -5.20 -4.98 -12.05
C HIS A 30 -5.82 -6.20 -11.37
N ARG A 31 -6.50 -6.00 -10.26
CA ARG A 31 -7.28 -7.03 -9.59
C ARG A 31 -8.23 -6.41 -8.56
N GLU A 32 -9.25 -7.21 -8.18
CA GLU A 32 -10.13 -6.91 -7.07
C GLU A 32 -9.74 -7.82 -5.91
N THR A 33 -9.68 -7.28 -4.70
CA THR A 33 -9.39 -8.05 -3.50
C THR A 33 -10.44 -7.78 -2.44
N GLU A 34 -10.45 -8.60 -1.38
CA GLU A 34 -11.35 -8.43 -0.24
C GLU A 34 -10.59 -7.96 1.01
N HIS A 35 -9.40 -7.40 0.83
CA HIS A 35 -8.63 -6.85 1.93
C HIS A 35 -9.32 -5.57 2.41
N HIS A 36 -9.76 -5.55 3.67
CA HIS A 36 -10.58 -4.45 4.21
C HIS A 36 -11.86 -4.20 3.42
N GLY A 37 -12.64 -5.28 3.19
CA GLY A 37 -13.83 -5.20 2.36
C GLY A 37 -13.48 -5.23 0.87
N GLN A 38 -14.31 -4.62 0.03
CA GLN A 38 -14.05 -4.57 -1.40
C GLN A 38 -12.91 -3.60 -1.70
N SER A 39 -11.86 -4.10 -2.30
CA SER A 39 -10.68 -3.34 -2.68
C SER A 39 -10.34 -3.56 -4.14
N PHE A 40 -9.81 -2.52 -4.77
CA PHE A 40 -9.36 -2.58 -6.15
C PHE A 40 -7.87 -2.22 -6.20
N GLU A 41 -7.14 -2.92 -7.08
CA GLU A 41 -5.78 -2.53 -7.42
C GLU A 41 -5.76 -2.09 -8.87
N LEU A 42 -5.29 -0.88 -9.11
CA LEU A 42 -5.20 -0.30 -10.44
C LEU A 42 -3.75 0.04 -10.78
N SER A 43 -3.36 -0.24 -12.03
CA SER A 43 -2.01 0.06 -12.51
C SER A 43 -2.09 1.00 -13.72
N PRO A 44 -0.99 1.75 -14.01
CA PRO A 44 -0.95 2.55 -15.22
C PRO A 44 -1.10 1.65 -16.45
N ALA A 45 -1.81 2.13 -17.48
CA ALA A 45 -2.05 1.36 -18.69
C ALA A 45 -0.77 0.97 -19.43
N ASP A 46 0.28 1.79 -19.33
CA ASP A 46 1.59 1.52 -19.93
C ASP A 46 2.49 0.62 -19.05
N GLY A 47 2.00 0.20 -17.90
CA GLY A 47 2.67 -0.79 -17.06
C GLY A 47 3.75 -0.27 -16.12
N ASP A 48 4.13 1.00 -16.20
CA ASP A 48 5.15 1.58 -15.35
C ASP A 48 4.55 2.47 -14.27
N GLY A 49 5.09 2.37 -13.09
CA GLY A 49 4.69 3.19 -11.95
C GLY A 49 3.95 2.41 -10.87
N PRO A 50 3.64 3.08 -9.77
CA PRO A 50 3.03 2.43 -8.62
C PRO A 50 1.57 2.07 -8.88
N LEU A 51 1.11 1.03 -8.17
CA LEU A 51 -0.31 0.68 -8.11
C LEU A 51 -1.04 1.66 -7.20
N PHE A 52 -2.31 1.88 -7.48
CA PHE A 52 -3.24 2.40 -6.47
C PHE A 52 -4.04 1.23 -5.92
N GLU A 53 -4.06 1.14 -4.60
CA GLU A 53 -4.90 0.19 -3.87
C GLU A 53 -6.01 1.01 -3.21
N ILE A 54 -7.26 0.68 -3.48
CA ILE A 54 -8.39 1.51 -3.07
C ILE A 54 -9.41 0.66 -2.33
N HIS A 55 -9.84 1.14 -1.17
CA HIS A 55 -10.99 0.55 -0.49
C HIS A 55 -11.94 1.63 0.01
N THR A 56 -13.19 1.25 0.21
CA THR A 56 -14.20 2.14 0.78
C THR A 56 -13.94 2.29 2.28
N VAL A 57 -14.07 3.51 2.80
CA VAL A 57 -13.89 3.77 4.23
C VAL A 57 -14.82 2.89 5.08
N GLU A 58 -14.31 2.46 6.21
CA GLU A 58 -15.04 1.64 7.17
C GLU A 58 -15.03 2.32 8.55
N GLY A 59 -16.15 2.21 9.27
CA GLY A 59 -16.24 2.75 10.62
C GLY A 59 -15.95 4.24 10.68
N GLU A 60 -14.93 4.61 11.45
CA GLU A 60 -14.53 6.00 11.64
C GLU A 60 -13.44 6.47 10.68
N GLU A 61 -13.10 5.67 9.70
CA GLU A 61 -12.09 6.07 8.70
C GLU A 61 -12.56 7.29 7.92
N VAL A 62 -11.60 8.11 7.50
CA VAL A 62 -11.84 9.34 6.73
C VAL A 62 -11.21 9.18 5.35
N PRO A 63 -11.90 9.59 4.27
CA PRO A 63 -11.30 9.51 2.93
C PRO A 63 -9.96 10.23 2.86
N GLY A 64 -9.01 9.63 2.16
CA GLY A 64 -7.67 10.19 1.99
C GLY A 64 -6.65 9.11 1.67
N ILE A 65 -5.38 9.50 1.67
CA ILE A 65 -4.28 8.56 1.49
C ILE A 65 -4.02 7.86 2.83
N ASN A 66 -4.12 6.53 2.83
CA ASN A 66 -3.86 5.74 4.03
C ASN A 66 -2.37 5.51 4.26
N HIS A 67 -1.66 5.06 3.23
CA HIS A 67 -0.22 4.86 3.32
C HIS A 67 0.43 4.80 1.96
N ILE A 68 1.77 4.96 1.96
CA ILE A 68 2.61 4.77 0.79
C ILE A 68 3.52 3.58 1.11
N ALA A 69 3.59 2.61 0.21
CA ALA A 69 4.40 1.41 0.37
C ALA A 69 5.56 1.39 -0.62
N PHE A 70 6.74 1.05 -0.12
CA PHE A 70 7.95 0.91 -0.93
C PHE A 70 8.30 -0.56 -1.11
N ALA A 71 8.71 -0.94 -2.31
CA ALA A 71 9.16 -2.29 -2.60
C ALA A 71 10.56 -2.54 -2.03
N VAL A 72 10.77 -3.72 -1.46
CA VAL A 72 12.09 -4.15 -0.98
C VAL A 72 12.31 -5.61 -1.36
N ASP A 73 13.57 -5.99 -1.50
CA ASP A 73 13.96 -7.37 -1.84
C ASP A 73 14.11 -8.25 -0.60
N ASN A 74 14.53 -7.68 0.50
CA ASN A 74 14.71 -8.41 1.76
C ASN A 74 14.14 -7.59 2.91
N ILE A 75 12.88 -7.85 3.21
CA ILE A 75 12.14 -7.05 4.20
C ILE A 75 12.68 -7.21 5.62
N GLU A 76 13.22 -8.37 5.96
CA GLU A 76 13.77 -8.58 7.30
C GLU A 76 14.99 -7.71 7.52
N GLU A 77 15.89 -7.64 6.53
CA GLU A 77 17.08 -6.80 6.58
C GLU A 77 16.72 -5.32 6.68
N ILE A 78 15.78 -4.87 5.85
CA ILE A 78 15.37 -3.46 5.85
C ILE A 78 14.66 -3.12 7.15
N THR A 79 13.82 -4.00 7.69
CA THR A 79 13.17 -3.78 8.97
C THR A 79 14.19 -3.59 10.09
N GLU A 80 15.24 -4.43 10.14
CA GLU A 80 16.32 -4.28 11.11
C GLU A 80 17.06 -2.94 10.93
N ASP A 81 17.29 -2.54 9.70
CA ASP A 81 17.93 -1.25 9.40
C ASP A 81 17.10 -0.08 9.89
N LEU A 82 15.76 -0.13 9.71
CA LEU A 82 14.87 0.89 10.23
C LEU A 82 14.87 0.95 11.75
N GLU A 83 14.95 -0.20 12.41
CA GLU A 83 15.06 -0.28 13.88
C GLU A 83 16.36 0.36 14.37
N GLU A 84 17.48 0.08 13.71
CA GLU A 84 18.77 0.67 14.05
C GLU A 84 18.77 2.20 13.88
N LYS A 85 18.02 2.70 12.92
CA LYS A 85 17.87 4.13 12.65
C LYS A 85 16.79 4.79 13.49
N GLU A 86 16.20 4.06 14.41
CA GLU A 86 15.21 4.58 15.35
C GLU A 86 13.95 5.15 14.69
N VAL A 87 13.51 4.54 13.59
CA VAL A 87 12.24 4.90 12.94
C VAL A 87 11.09 4.53 13.87
N ASP A 88 10.07 5.38 13.94
CA ASP A 88 8.96 5.24 14.88
C ASP A 88 7.94 4.17 14.49
N ALA A 89 7.36 3.55 15.50
CA ALA A 89 6.17 2.69 15.39
C ALA A 89 6.33 1.53 14.41
N ILE A 90 7.48 0.88 14.39
CA ILE A 90 7.75 -0.26 13.53
C ILE A 90 6.92 -1.47 13.99
N VAL A 91 6.13 -2.02 13.07
CA VAL A 91 5.34 -3.24 13.28
C VAL A 91 5.54 -4.16 12.10
N GLY A 92 6.13 -5.31 12.34
CA GLY A 92 6.39 -6.31 11.30
C GLY A 92 7.82 -6.86 11.38
N PRO A 93 8.23 -7.66 10.36
CA PRO A 93 7.40 -8.03 9.21
C PRO A 93 6.33 -9.08 9.52
N TYR A 94 5.22 -9.03 8.79
CA TYR A 94 4.18 -10.05 8.85
C TYR A 94 3.58 -10.27 7.46
N HIS A 95 3.08 -11.49 7.23
CA HIS A 95 2.54 -11.88 5.93
C HIS A 95 1.03 -11.60 5.85
N VAL A 96 0.59 -11.08 4.71
CA VAL A 96 -0.83 -10.85 4.42
C VAL A 96 -1.24 -11.82 3.33
N ASP A 97 -1.90 -12.91 3.70
CA ASP A 97 -2.23 -14.00 2.78
C ASP A 97 -3.10 -13.55 1.60
N LYS A 98 -4.03 -12.65 1.84
CA LYS A 98 -4.96 -12.18 0.80
C LYS A 98 -4.28 -11.43 -0.34
N THR A 99 -3.14 -10.80 -0.07
CA THR A 99 -2.41 -10.04 -1.09
C THR A 99 -1.15 -10.74 -1.57
N GLY A 100 -0.67 -11.76 -0.83
CA GLY A 100 0.60 -12.42 -1.13
C GLY A 100 1.80 -11.53 -0.86
N ARG A 101 1.69 -10.65 0.12
CA ARG A 101 2.76 -9.70 0.48
C ARG A 101 3.16 -9.85 1.93
N THR A 102 4.44 -9.64 2.20
CA THR A 102 4.98 -9.47 3.56
C THR A 102 5.23 -8.00 3.76
N ILE A 103 4.78 -7.44 4.87
CA ILE A 103 4.83 -6.01 5.10
C ILE A 103 5.41 -5.66 6.47
N THR A 104 5.98 -4.46 6.54
CA THR A 104 6.36 -3.81 7.81
C THR A 104 5.80 -2.40 7.75
N ASN A 105 5.08 -1.99 8.78
CA ASN A 105 4.54 -0.65 8.91
C ASN A 105 5.43 0.20 9.81
N PHE A 106 5.47 1.49 9.55
CA PHE A 106 6.16 2.47 10.39
C PHE A 106 5.54 3.85 10.18
N ARG A 107 5.98 4.82 10.96
CA ARG A 107 5.43 6.18 10.91
C ARG A 107 6.52 7.20 10.62
N ASP A 108 6.14 8.26 9.88
CA ASP A 108 7.02 9.41 9.66
C ASP A 108 6.98 10.37 10.87
N PRO A 109 7.78 11.46 10.85
CA PRO A 109 7.78 12.42 11.97
C PRO A 109 6.42 13.06 12.27
N ASP A 110 5.54 13.14 11.29
CA ASP A 110 4.19 13.70 11.45
C ASP A 110 3.15 12.64 11.78
N GLY A 111 3.58 11.39 11.96
CA GLY A 111 2.68 10.29 12.30
C GLY A 111 1.98 9.63 11.12
N ARG A 112 2.37 9.95 9.89
CA ARG A 112 1.78 9.32 8.71
C ARG A 112 2.29 7.90 8.55
N ARG A 113 1.42 7.02 8.10
CA ARG A 113 1.77 5.62 7.90
C ARG A 113 2.53 5.41 6.60
N PHE A 114 3.65 4.71 6.71
CA PHE A 114 4.41 4.20 5.57
C PHE A 114 4.57 2.70 5.72
N GLN A 115 4.94 2.06 4.64
CA GLN A 115 5.08 0.62 4.60
C GLN A 115 6.26 0.24 3.73
N ILE A 116 6.95 -0.84 4.07
CA ILE A 116 7.78 -1.56 3.12
C ILE A 116 7.10 -2.88 2.81
N VAL A 117 7.26 -3.37 1.59
CA VAL A 117 6.55 -4.55 1.11
C VAL A 117 7.48 -5.43 0.28
N GLN A 118 7.36 -6.74 0.49
CA GLN A 118 8.04 -7.76 -0.30
C GLN A 118 6.97 -8.71 -0.83
N ASP A 119 6.87 -8.81 -2.15
CA ASP A 119 5.93 -9.71 -2.78
C ASP A 119 6.40 -11.16 -2.67
N ASP A 120 5.47 -12.10 -2.59
CA ASP A 120 5.76 -13.51 -2.69
C ASP A 120 6.26 -13.82 -4.11
N GLU A 121 7.21 -14.71 -4.20
CA GLU A 121 7.76 -15.16 -5.48
C GLU A 121 6.82 -16.14 -6.20
#